data_c05a5873e8aa9b2cd30712aaa3502d2c
#
_entry.id   c05a5873e8aa9b2cd30712aaa3502d2c
#
_cell.length_a   1.000
_cell.length_b   1.000
_cell.length_c   1.000
_cell.angle_alpha   90.00
_cell.angle_beta   90.00
_cell.angle_gamma   90.00
#
_symmetry.space_group_name_H-M   'P 1'
#
loop_
_entity.id
_entity.type
_entity.pdbx_description
1 polymer ?
#
loop_
_entity_poly.entity_id
_entity_poly.type
_entity_poly.pdbx_seq_one_letter_code
_entity_poly.pdbx_strand_id
1 'polypeptide(L)'
;CLAAVLDWSGYDVTREFYINDAGNQIQKFGKSLAVRYLQQFCGEEAYPLPKECYQGADIKVLAGEFAELHGDSYVASCKGMDEEALFESEAFETLKNALVDYALPKNIAALKRDLGKYRIDYDVWFHESTLHESGAVKAVVEKLLELGACYKAEDGAVMYRSAQYAAKYGTVNKKKTEDGTEEEAKDEVLVRANGIPTYFAADIAYHYNKLATRGFAKAIDVWGADHHGHVARMKGAMDAIGLNGNDLDVVLMQMVNLMRDGQPVRMSK
;
A
#
# COMPACT_ATOMS: atom_id res chain seq x y z
N CYS A 1 -8.42 -1.16 21.04
CA CYS A 1 -9.49 -1.77 21.87
C CYS A 1 -9.61 -3.26 21.62
N LEU A 2 -9.91 -3.74 20.38
CA LEU A 2 -10.14 -5.17 20.09
C LEU A 2 -8.99 -6.07 20.58
N ALA A 3 -7.75 -5.75 20.19
CA ALA A 3 -6.56 -6.50 20.60
C ALA A 3 -6.41 -6.59 22.14
N ALA A 4 -6.70 -5.50 22.85
CA ALA A 4 -6.65 -5.50 24.32
C ALA A 4 -7.71 -6.41 24.95
N VAL A 5 -8.92 -6.46 24.37
CA VAL A 5 -9.98 -7.36 24.85
C VAL A 5 -9.63 -8.82 24.63
N LEU A 6 -9.05 -9.15 23.47
CA LEU A 6 -8.60 -10.50 23.15
C LEU A 6 -7.46 -10.94 24.08
N ASP A 7 -6.49 -10.09 24.32
CA ASP A 7 -5.36 -10.31 25.23
C ASP A 7 -5.87 -10.57 26.65
N TRP A 8 -6.79 -9.73 27.16
CA TRP A 8 -7.47 -9.93 28.45
C TRP A 8 -8.28 -11.23 28.51
N SER A 9 -8.76 -11.72 27.37
CA SER A 9 -9.50 -12.98 27.28
C SER A 9 -8.58 -14.21 27.18
N GLY A 10 -7.26 -14.02 27.25
CA GLY A 10 -6.26 -15.09 27.29
C GLY A 10 -5.74 -15.54 25.92
N TYR A 11 -5.99 -14.76 24.85
CA TYR A 11 -5.36 -14.98 23.57
C TYR A 11 -3.94 -14.40 23.54
N ASP A 12 -3.03 -15.08 22.84
CA ASP A 12 -1.73 -14.52 22.48
C ASP A 12 -1.90 -13.59 21.27
N VAL A 13 -1.79 -12.29 21.48
CA VAL A 13 -2.14 -11.26 20.49
C VAL A 13 -0.92 -10.48 20.06
N THR A 14 -0.64 -10.50 18.77
CA THR A 14 0.32 -9.60 18.12
C THR A 14 -0.40 -8.45 17.42
N ARG A 15 -0.05 -7.22 17.76
CA ARG A 15 -0.55 -5.99 17.14
C ARG A 15 0.39 -5.58 16.04
N GLU A 16 -0.12 -5.44 14.83
CA GLU A 16 0.70 -5.14 13.67
C GLU A 16 0.18 -3.92 12.92
N PHE A 17 1.11 -3.04 12.54
CA PHE A 17 0.85 -1.92 11.65
C PHE A 17 1.53 -2.18 10.31
N TYR A 18 0.76 -2.11 9.22
CA TYR A 18 1.27 -2.28 7.86
C TYR A 18 1.78 -0.94 7.32
N ILE A 19 3.06 -0.91 6.96
CA ILE A 19 3.70 0.24 6.32
C ILE A 19 3.71 0.01 4.81
N ASN A 20 2.98 0.85 4.09
CA ASN A 20 2.99 0.87 2.64
C ASN A 20 4.20 1.67 2.15
N ASP A 21 5.35 1.02 2.11
CA ASP A 21 6.63 1.58 1.67
C ASP A 21 7.07 1.03 0.30
N ALA A 22 6.14 0.46 -0.45
CA ALA A 22 6.35 -0.03 -1.81
C ALA A 22 5.30 0.53 -2.78
N GLY A 23 5.51 0.28 -4.08
CA GLY A 23 4.55 0.61 -5.13
C GLY A 23 4.32 2.10 -5.36
N ASN A 24 3.14 2.45 -5.90
CA ASN A 24 2.87 3.80 -6.41
C ASN A 24 2.86 4.90 -5.34
N GLN A 25 2.51 4.57 -4.09
CA GLN A 25 2.41 5.60 -3.05
C GLN A 25 3.78 6.10 -2.64
N ILE A 26 4.76 5.21 -2.48
CA ILE A 26 6.12 5.61 -2.16
C ILE A 26 6.80 6.33 -3.34
N GLN A 27 6.52 5.89 -4.58
CA GLN A 27 6.98 6.59 -5.78
C GLN A 27 6.46 8.04 -5.82
N LYS A 28 5.18 8.23 -5.53
CA LYS A 28 4.54 9.53 -5.46
C LYS A 28 5.09 10.39 -4.30
N PHE A 29 5.35 9.78 -3.16
CA PHE A 29 5.94 10.45 -2.01
C PHE A 29 7.35 10.96 -2.34
N GLY A 30 8.20 10.10 -2.88
CA GLY A 30 9.54 10.45 -3.29
C GLY A 30 9.57 11.54 -4.38
N LYS A 31 8.70 11.43 -5.41
CA LYS A 31 8.53 12.46 -6.45
C LYS A 31 8.16 13.81 -5.83
N SER A 32 7.22 13.81 -4.87
CA SER A 32 6.79 15.03 -4.19
C SER A 32 7.93 15.70 -3.44
N LEU A 33 8.71 14.92 -2.70
CA LEU A 33 9.88 15.41 -1.96
C LEU A 33 10.97 15.93 -2.90
N ALA A 34 11.27 15.19 -3.98
CA ALA A 34 12.32 15.58 -4.93
C ALA A 34 11.99 16.89 -5.65
N VAL A 35 10.76 17.07 -6.09
CA VAL A 35 10.33 18.34 -6.68
C VAL A 35 10.43 19.48 -5.65
N ARG A 36 9.97 19.28 -4.42
CA ARG A 36 10.07 20.29 -3.36
C ARG A 36 11.53 20.62 -2.98
N TYR A 37 12.42 19.64 -3.02
CA TYR A 37 13.85 19.88 -2.84
C TYR A 37 14.43 20.76 -3.96
N LEU A 38 14.16 20.44 -5.22
CA LEU A 38 14.64 21.23 -6.37
C LEU A 38 14.10 22.66 -6.32
N GLN A 39 12.86 22.85 -5.87
CA GLN A 39 12.25 24.18 -5.71
C GLN A 39 12.99 25.07 -4.68
N GLN A 40 13.68 24.51 -3.68
CA GLN A 40 14.45 25.31 -2.73
C GLN A 40 15.57 26.10 -3.40
N PHE A 41 16.16 25.53 -4.47
CA PHE A 41 17.32 26.10 -5.13
C PHE A 41 17.00 26.77 -6.47
N CYS A 42 15.94 26.33 -7.15
CA CYS A 42 15.63 26.76 -8.51
C CYS A 42 14.31 27.53 -8.61
N GLY A 43 13.50 27.53 -7.55
CA GLY A 43 12.18 28.17 -7.54
C GLY A 43 11.04 27.27 -8.01
N GLU A 44 9.82 27.64 -7.62
CA GLU A 44 8.59 26.84 -7.92
C GLU A 44 8.22 26.91 -9.41
N GLU A 45 8.61 27.99 -10.12
CA GLU A 45 8.34 28.16 -11.56
C GLU A 45 9.19 27.21 -12.42
N ALA A 46 10.45 26.93 -11.97
CA ALA A 46 11.36 26.05 -12.69
C ALA A 46 10.95 24.57 -12.57
N TYR A 47 10.38 24.20 -11.43
CA TYR A 47 9.92 22.84 -11.13
C TYR A 47 8.52 22.88 -10.53
N PRO A 48 7.45 23.02 -11.34
CA PRO A 48 6.08 23.03 -10.84
C PRO A 48 5.73 21.68 -10.20
N LEU A 49 5.09 21.71 -9.02
CA LEU A 49 4.68 20.47 -8.36
C LEU A 49 3.47 19.87 -9.09
N PRO A 50 3.57 18.65 -9.65
CA PRO A 50 2.45 18.00 -10.33
C PRO A 50 1.23 17.84 -9.42
N LYS A 51 0.02 17.93 -9.98
CA LYS A 51 -1.24 17.87 -9.22
C LYS A 51 -1.45 16.55 -8.49
N GLU A 52 -0.93 15.47 -9.06
CA GLU A 52 -0.98 14.13 -8.46
C GLU A 52 -0.04 13.97 -7.27
N CYS A 53 0.96 14.85 -7.10
CA CYS A 53 1.89 14.82 -5.98
C CYS A 53 1.24 15.24 -4.65
N TYR A 54 1.84 14.86 -3.55
CA TYR A 54 1.40 15.30 -2.22
C TYR A 54 1.65 16.79 -2.02
N GLN A 55 0.58 17.52 -1.70
CA GLN A 55 0.59 18.98 -1.58
C GLN A 55 0.79 19.47 -0.14
N GLY A 56 0.94 18.55 0.83
CA GLY A 56 1.03 18.87 2.25
C GLY A 56 2.25 19.73 2.61
N ALA A 57 2.11 20.55 3.65
CA ALA A 57 3.19 21.38 4.16
C ALA A 57 4.35 20.54 4.75
N ASP A 58 4.04 19.36 5.25
CA ASP A 58 4.99 18.37 5.76
C ASP A 58 6.01 17.94 4.69
N ILE A 59 5.58 17.77 3.44
CA ILE A 59 6.48 17.46 2.31
C ILE A 59 7.50 18.57 2.10
N LYS A 60 7.05 19.83 2.19
CA LYS A 60 7.92 21.00 2.04
C LYS A 60 8.93 21.09 3.20
N VAL A 61 8.51 20.79 4.42
CA VAL A 61 9.37 20.76 5.60
C VAL A 61 10.45 19.68 5.47
N LEU A 62 10.06 18.44 5.15
CA LEU A 62 11.01 17.32 5.00
C LEU A 62 12.04 17.58 3.88
N ALA A 63 11.59 18.11 2.75
CA ALA A 63 12.48 18.47 1.65
C ALA A 63 13.42 19.63 2.05
N GLY A 64 12.96 20.60 2.84
CA GLY A 64 13.78 21.68 3.38
C GLY A 64 14.84 21.18 4.35
N GLU A 65 14.48 20.33 5.30
CA GLU A 65 15.42 19.71 6.24
C GLU A 65 16.49 18.88 5.50
N PHE A 66 16.11 18.17 4.45
CA PHE A 66 17.05 17.43 3.61
C PHE A 66 18.01 18.39 2.87
N ALA A 67 17.48 19.51 2.36
CA ALA A 67 18.29 20.54 1.71
C ALA A 67 19.28 21.21 2.68
N GLU A 68 18.93 21.42 3.95
CA GLU A 68 19.86 21.91 4.97
C GLU A 68 21.03 20.96 5.22
N LEU A 69 20.78 19.64 5.12
CA LEU A 69 21.82 18.63 5.36
C LEU A 69 22.73 18.39 4.15
N HIS A 70 22.16 18.44 2.94
CA HIS A 70 22.85 18.02 1.72
C HIS A 70 23.20 19.18 0.78
N GLY A 71 22.74 20.42 1.11
CA GLY A 71 22.92 21.58 0.23
C GLY A 71 22.29 21.32 -1.15
N ASP A 72 22.95 21.78 -2.20
CA ASP A 72 22.55 21.66 -3.60
C ASP A 72 23.16 20.44 -4.33
N SER A 73 23.65 19.45 -3.59
CA SER A 73 24.42 18.30 -4.12
C SER A 73 23.74 17.56 -5.27
N TYR A 74 22.41 17.54 -5.31
CA TYR A 74 21.63 16.85 -6.35
C TYR A 74 21.12 17.79 -7.45
N VAL A 75 21.25 19.12 -7.27
CA VAL A 75 20.64 20.09 -8.19
C VAL A 75 21.33 20.08 -9.56
N ALA A 76 22.66 20.04 -9.57
CA ALA A 76 23.43 20.12 -10.80
C ALA A 76 23.09 19.01 -11.81
N SER A 77 22.85 17.79 -11.32
CA SER A 77 22.51 16.64 -12.16
C SER A 77 21.07 16.64 -12.68
N CYS A 78 20.19 17.43 -12.05
CA CYS A 78 18.78 17.58 -12.46
C CYS A 78 18.52 18.86 -13.25
N LYS A 79 19.50 19.76 -13.36
CA LYS A 79 19.29 21.10 -13.94
C LYS A 79 19.26 21.07 -15.47
N GLY A 80 18.33 21.85 -16.04
CA GLY A 80 18.24 22.05 -17.50
C GLY A 80 17.50 20.96 -18.25
N MET A 81 16.89 20.00 -17.56
CA MET A 81 15.99 19.00 -18.14
C MET A 81 14.57 19.56 -18.19
N ASP A 82 13.81 19.21 -19.23
CA ASP A 82 12.37 19.39 -19.20
C ASP A 82 11.71 18.40 -18.23
N GLU A 83 10.42 18.56 -17.99
CA GLU A 83 9.70 17.77 -16.98
C GLU A 83 9.74 16.26 -17.27
N GLU A 84 9.55 15.86 -18.53
CA GLU A 84 9.51 14.46 -18.93
C GLU A 84 10.89 13.82 -18.78
N ALA A 85 11.91 14.46 -19.34
CA ALA A 85 13.30 14.01 -19.25
C ALA A 85 13.79 13.96 -17.80
N LEU A 86 13.39 14.93 -16.95
CA LEU A 86 13.75 14.95 -15.54
C LEU A 86 13.21 13.71 -14.82
N PHE A 87 11.90 13.44 -14.95
CA PHE A 87 11.26 12.37 -14.19
C PHE A 87 11.68 10.97 -14.65
N GLU A 88 12.22 10.84 -15.85
CA GLU A 88 12.79 9.58 -16.37
C GLU A 88 14.30 9.45 -16.12
N SER A 89 14.95 10.51 -15.62
CA SER A 89 16.40 10.52 -15.43
C SER A 89 16.84 9.68 -14.21
N GLU A 90 17.99 9.03 -14.33
CA GLU A 90 18.66 8.33 -13.22
C GLU A 90 19.02 9.30 -12.07
N ALA A 91 19.33 10.55 -12.40
CA ALA A 91 19.64 11.59 -11.42
C ALA A 91 18.42 11.91 -10.54
N PHE A 92 17.23 12.01 -11.12
CA PHE A 92 16.01 12.25 -10.37
C PHE A 92 15.63 11.02 -9.54
N GLU A 93 15.79 9.82 -10.07
CA GLU A 93 15.56 8.58 -9.33
C GLU A 93 16.48 8.47 -8.11
N THR A 94 17.76 8.83 -8.28
CA THR A 94 18.73 8.86 -7.16
C THR A 94 18.33 9.86 -6.09
N LEU A 95 17.96 11.09 -6.48
CA LEU A 95 17.48 12.11 -5.56
C LEU A 95 16.20 11.66 -4.82
N LYS A 96 15.25 11.10 -5.57
CA LYS A 96 14.00 10.58 -5.02
C LYS A 96 14.23 9.52 -3.97
N ASN A 97 15.11 8.54 -4.25
CA ASN A 97 15.41 7.46 -3.32
C ASN A 97 16.11 7.99 -2.06
N ALA A 98 17.09 8.88 -2.20
CA ALA A 98 17.76 9.50 -1.05
C ALA A 98 16.79 10.28 -0.15
N LEU A 99 15.81 10.97 -0.74
CA LEU A 99 14.78 11.70 0.02
C LEU A 99 13.78 10.75 0.70
N VAL A 100 13.42 9.64 0.07
CA VAL A 100 12.56 8.61 0.68
C VAL A 100 13.29 7.99 1.87
N ASP A 101 14.55 7.61 1.72
CA ASP A 101 15.36 7.02 2.80
C ASP A 101 15.50 7.96 4.00
N TYR A 102 15.54 9.27 3.75
CA TYR A 102 15.57 10.28 4.78
C TYR A 102 14.20 10.50 5.45
N ALA A 103 13.15 10.66 4.66
CA ALA A 103 11.86 11.16 5.12
C ALA A 103 10.96 10.05 5.69
N LEU A 104 10.99 8.84 5.12
CA LEU A 104 10.11 7.75 5.54
C LEU A 104 10.33 7.33 7.00
N PRO A 105 11.57 7.13 7.49
CA PRO A 105 11.80 6.83 8.91
C PRO A 105 11.30 7.93 9.85
N LYS A 106 11.41 9.19 9.44
CA LYS A 106 10.90 10.34 10.23
C LYS A 106 9.38 10.32 10.32
N ASN A 107 8.70 10.05 9.21
CA ASN A 107 7.23 9.91 9.19
C ASN A 107 6.76 8.74 10.06
N ILE A 108 7.44 7.59 9.99
CA ILE A 108 7.15 6.43 10.84
C ILE A 108 7.36 6.78 12.31
N ALA A 109 8.45 7.47 12.65
CA ALA A 109 8.72 7.89 14.02
C ALA A 109 7.67 8.89 14.54
N ALA A 110 7.22 9.82 13.68
CA ALA A 110 6.14 10.74 14.01
C ALA A 110 4.81 10.01 14.25
N LEU A 111 4.49 9.05 13.39
CA LEU A 111 3.29 8.22 13.52
C LEU A 111 3.31 7.41 14.84
N LYS A 112 4.44 6.76 15.16
CA LYS A 112 4.65 6.04 16.42
C LYS A 112 4.41 6.94 17.63
N ARG A 113 5.03 8.13 17.62
CA ARG A 113 4.88 9.12 18.69
C ARG A 113 3.43 9.57 18.87
N ASP A 114 2.72 9.82 17.75
CA ASP A 114 1.35 10.31 17.81
C ASP A 114 0.36 9.21 18.23
N LEU A 115 0.54 7.98 17.79
CA LEU A 115 -0.22 6.83 18.28
C LEU A 115 0.05 6.58 19.76
N GLY A 116 1.28 6.71 20.21
CA GLY A 116 1.65 6.57 21.62
C GLY A 116 0.92 7.56 22.56
N LYS A 117 0.60 8.78 22.08
CA LYS A 117 -0.25 9.73 22.82
C LYS A 117 -1.65 9.18 23.09
N TYR A 118 -2.15 8.33 22.20
CA TYR A 118 -3.42 7.63 22.36
C TYR A 118 -3.27 6.28 23.08
N ARG A 119 -2.08 5.95 23.58
CA ARG A 119 -1.76 4.64 24.18
C ARG A 119 -2.01 3.48 23.21
N ILE A 120 -1.68 3.71 21.94
CA ILE A 120 -1.73 2.72 20.88
C ILE A 120 -0.29 2.34 20.54
N ASP A 121 0.08 1.10 20.87
CA ASP A 121 1.38 0.53 20.55
C ASP A 121 1.18 -0.68 19.65
N TYR A 122 2.13 -0.90 18.74
CA TYR A 122 2.19 -2.05 17.87
C TYR A 122 3.46 -2.85 18.15
N ASP A 123 3.30 -4.16 18.20
CA ASP A 123 4.40 -5.10 18.44
C ASP A 123 5.25 -5.25 17.18
N VAL A 124 4.62 -5.17 16.01
CA VAL A 124 5.25 -5.28 14.70
C VAL A 124 4.88 -4.10 13.81
N TRP A 125 5.89 -3.52 13.16
CA TRP A 125 5.76 -2.53 12.09
C TRP A 125 6.21 -3.22 10.81
N PHE A 126 5.23 -3.77 10.07
CA PHE A 126 5.48 -4.60 8.92
C PHE A 126 5.68 -3.75 7.67
N HIS A 127 6.81 -3.90 7.00
CA HIS A 127 7.15 -3.18 5.78
C HIS A 127 6.75 -4.00 4.54
N GLU A 128 5.92 -3.43 3.66
CA GLU A 128 5.50 -4.07 2.40
C GLU A 128 6.72 -4.42 1.52
N SER A 129 7.73 -3.54 1.49
CA SER A 129 8.97 -3.74 0.73
C SER A 129 9.61 -5.10 1.00
N THR A 130 9.53 -5.61 2.24
CA THR A 130 10.09 -6.91 2.62
C THR A 130 9.46 -8.08 1.87
N LEU A 131 8.19 -7.99 1.45
CA LEU A 131 7.53 -9.03 0.64
C LEU A 131 8.10 -9.09 -0.78
N HIS A 132 8.46 -7.94 -1.32
CA HIS A 132 9.06 -7.84 -2.66
C HIS A 132 10.52 -8.27 -2.64
N GLU A 133 11.31 -7.77 -1.69
CA GLU A 133 12.74 -8.05 -1.55
C GLU A 133 13.02 -9.53 -1.25
N SER A 134 12.20 -10.16 -0.40
CA SER A 134 12.32 -11.58 -0.08
C SER A 134 11.81 -12.50 -1.20
N GLY A 135 11.16 -11.97 -2.24
CA GLY A 135 10.52 -12.75 -3.28
C GLY A 135 9.22 -13.44 -2.85
N ALA A 136 8.65 -13.09 -1.68
CA ALA A 136 7.43 -13.72 -1.16
C ALA A 136 6.23 -13.51 -2.09
N VAL A 137 6.10 -12.34 -2.73
CA VAL A 137 5.04 -12.09 -3.71
C VAL A 137 5.14 -13.05 -4.89
N LYS A 138 6.35 -13.23 -5.43
CA LYS A 138 6.60 -14.16 -6.54
C LYS A 138 6.28 -15.60 -6.14
N ALA A 139 6.75 -16.03 -4.98
CA ALA A 139 6.52 -17.39 -4.47
C ALA A 139 5.03 -17.71 -4.29
N VAL A 140 4.24 -16.75 -3.81
CA VAL A 140 2.78 -16.88 -3.68
C VAL A 140 2.10 -17.02 -5.03
N VAL A 141 2.49 -16.22 -6.03
CA VAL A 141 1.94 -16.31 -7.39
C VAL A 141 2.29 -17.67 -8.03
N GLU A 142 3.51 -18.15 -7.88
CA GLU A 142 3.95 -19.46 -8.37
C GLU A 142 3.15 -20.58 -7.71
N LYS A 143 2.95 -20.52 -6.40
CA LYS A 143 2.14 -21.49 -5.66
C LYS A 143 0.68 -21.52 -6.12
N LEU A 144 0.07 -20.36 -6.37
CA LEU A 144 -1.30 -20.27 -6.90
C LEU A 144 -1.41 -20.84 -8.31
N LEU A 145 -0.38 -20.69 -9.15
CA LEU A 145 -0.30 -21.32 -10.48
C LEU A 145 -0.21 -22.84 -10.36
N GLU A 146 0.65 -23.35 -9.48
CA GLU A 146 0.80 -24.79 -9.22
C GLU A 146 -0.51 -25.44 -8.73
N LEU A 147 -1.27 -24.75 -7.90
CA LEU A 147 -2.56 -25.20 -7.39
C LEU A 147 -3.70 -25.03 -8.40
N GLY A 148 -3.45 -24.47 -9.60
CA GLY A 148 -4.45 -24.23 -10.63
C GLY A 148 -5.44 -23.11 -10.31
N ALA A 149 -5.17 -22.33 -9.25
CA ALA A 149 -5.99 -21.17 -8.87
C ALA A 149 -5.71 -19.93 -9.74
N CYS A 150 -4.60 -19.95 -10.48
CA CYS A 150 -4.23 -18.93 -11.46
C CYS A 150 -3.94 -19.57 -12.82
N TYR A 151 -3.93 -18.73 -13.85
CA TYR A 151 -3.52 -19.10 -15.21
C TYR A 151 -2.82 -17.93 -15.90
N LYS A 152 -2.05 -18.23 -16.96
CA LYS A 152 -1.45 -17.20 -17.80
C LYS A 152 -2.40 -16.85 -18.94
N ALA A 153 -2.69 -15.57 -19.10
CA ALA A 153 -3.43 -15.04 -20.23
C ALA A 153 -2.53 -14.97 -21.49
N GLU A 154 -3.15 -14.75 -22.65
CA GLU A 154 -2.45 -14.69 -23.95
C GLU A 154 -1.40 -13.57 -24.01
N ASP A 155 -1.63 -12.46 -23.31
CA ASP A 155 -0.72 -11.32 -23.20
C ASP A 155 0.43 -11.53 -22.18
N GLY A 156 0.43 -12.69 -21.50
CA GLY A 156 1.42 -13.06 -20.49
C GLY A 156 1.06 -12.62 -19.07
N ALA A 157 -0.06 -11.92 -18.85
CA ALA A 157 -0.55 -11.60 -17.51
C ALA A 157 -0.90 -12.87 -16.73
N VAL A 158 -0.74 -12.84 -15.40
CA VAL A 158 -1.21 -13.92 -14.51
C VAL A 158 -2.54 -13.52 -13.91
N MET A 159 -3.56 -14.32 -14.21
CA MET A 159 -4.93 -14.12 -13.81
C MET A 159 -5.33 -15.07 -12.67
N TYR A 160 -5.97 -14.56 -11.64
CA TYR A 160 -6.51 -15.32 -10.51
C TYR A 160 -8.00 -15.58 -10.72
N ARG A 161 -8.45 -16.81 -10.49
CA ARG A 161 -9.85 -17.26 -10.63
C ARG A 161 -10.72 -16.77 -9.47
N SER A 162 -10.82 -15.46 -9.35
CA SER A 162 -11.46 -14.78 -8.21
C SER A 162 -12.92 -15.20 -8.03
N ALA A 163 -13.68 -15.29 -9.10
CA ALA A 163 -15.09 -15.68 -9.07
C ALA A 163 -15.30 -17.07 -8.44
N GLN A 164 -14.42 -18.02 -8.75
CA GLN A 164 -14.51 -19.39 -8.27
C GLN A 164 -14.35 -19.49 -6.75
N TYR A 165 -13.39 -18.76 -6.18
CA TYR A 165 -13.03 -18.88 -4.76
C TYR A 165 -13.77 -17.90 -3.86
N ALA A 166 -14.09 -16.69 -4.36
CA ALA A 166 -14.76 -15.68 -3.57
C ALA A 166 -16.25 -15.96 -3.33
N ALA A 167 -16.91 -16.73 -4.20
CA ALA A 167 -18.32 -17.03 -4.12
C ALA A 167 -18.78 -17.61 -2.77
N LYS A 168 -17.91 -18.34 -2.08
CA LYS A 168 -18.15 -18.90 -0.74
C LYS A 168 -18.31 -17.82 0.35
N TYR A 169 -17.72 -16.64 0.15
CA TYR A 169 -17.60 -15.59 1.17
C TYR A 169 -18.48 -14.37 0.92
N GLY A 170 -19.26 -14.38 -0.15
CA GLY A 170 -20.18 -13.31 -0.47
C GLY A 170 -20.28 -13.03 -1.96
N THR A 171 -21.14 -12.10 -2.32
CA THR A 171 -21.27 -11.66 -3.71
C THR A 171 -19.99 -10.95 -4.11
N VAL A 172 -19.26 -11.52 -5.03
CA VAL A 172 -18.30 -10.77 -5.83
C VAL A 172 -19.11 -9.70 -6.55
N ASN A 173 -18.77 -8.43 -6.37
CA ASN A 173 -19.53 -7.31 -6.94
C ASN A 173 -19.80 -7.56 -8.43
N LYS A 174 -21.03 -7.99 -8.74
CA LYS A 174 -21.52 -8.00 -10.10
C LYS A 174 -21.67 -6.54 -10.49
N LYS A 175 -20.84 -6.04 -11.39
CA LYS A 175 -21.10 -4.74 -12.01
C LYS A 175 -22.38 -4.87 -12.82
N LYS A 176 -23.37 -4.05 -12.53
CA LYS A 176 -24.48 -3.85 -13.46
C LYS A 176 -23.94 -3.05 -14.65
N THR A 177 -24.06 -3.61 -15.81
CA THR A 177 -23.84 -2.90 -17.07
C THR A 177 -24.90 -1.81 -17.22
N GLU A 178 -24.68 -0.81 -18.07
CA GLU A 178 -25.64 0.29 -18.31
C GLU A 178 -27.01 -0.20 -18.79
N ASP A 179 -27.08 -1.40 -19.35
CA ASP A 179 -28.31 -2.07 -19.80
C ASP A 179 -29.00 -2.94 -18.72
N GLY A 180 -28.45 -2.96 -17.49
CA GLY A 180 -29.02 -3.65 -16.33
C GLY A 180 -28.71 -5.16 -16.26
N THR A 181 -27.90 -5.69 -17.18
CA THR A 181 -27.41 -7.08 -17.09
C THR A 181 -26.32 -7.19 -16.02
N GLU A 182 -26.33 -8.28 -15.24
CA GLU A 182 -25.28 -8.55 -14.27
C GLU A 182 -24.06 -9.12 -15.01
N GLU A 183 -22.96 -8.37 -14.99
CA GLU A 183 -21.67 -8.87 -15.48
C GLU A 183 -21.16 -9.97 -14.54
N GLU A 184 -20.77 -11.12 -15.08
CA GLU A 184 -20.11 -12.17 -14.27
C GLU A 184 -18.87 -11.61 -13.60
N ALA A 185 -18.59 -12.08 -12.38
CA ALA A 185 -17.39 -11.70 -11.66
C ALA A 185 -16.17 -12.08 -12.50
N LYS A 186 -15.35 -11.08 -12.81
CA LYS A 186 -14.13 -11.26 -13.61
C LYS A 186 -12.98 -11.78 -12.76
N ASP A 187 -12.16 -12.62 -13.38
CA ASP A 187 -10.86 -13.00 -12.83
C ASP A 187 -9.99 -11.77 -12.64
N GLU A 188 -9.08 -11.80 -11.65
CA GLU A 188 -8.28 -10.66 -11.29
C GLU A 188 -6.82 -10.82 -11.72
N VAL A 189 -6.20 -9.73 -12.15
CA VAL A 189 -4.78 -9.70 -12.51
C VAL A 189 -3.95 -9.73 -11.23
N LEU A 190 -3.10 -10.74 -11.08
CA LEU A 190 -2.06 -10.77 -10.04
C LEU A 190 -0.73 -10.23 -10.54
N VAL A 191 -0.37 -10.55 -11.79
CA VAL A 191 0.83 -10.02 -12.43
C VAL A 191 0.43 -9.47 -13.79
N ARG A 192 0.78 -8.23 -14.05
CA ARG A 192 0.52 -7.58 -15.34
C ARG A 192 1.37 -8.20 -16.45
N ALA A 193 1.00 -7.98 -17.71
CA ALA A 193 1.76 -8.44 -18.88
C ALA A 193 3.23 -8.00 -18.88
N ASN A 194 3.55 -6.86 -18.25
CA ASN A 194 4.91 -6.36 -18.07
C ASN A 194 5.68 -7.01 -16.91
N GLY A 195 5.13 -8.04 -16.27
CA GLY A 195 5.76 -8.76 -15.17
C GLY A 195 5.63 -8.09 -13.79
N ILE A 196 4.96 -6.94 -13.68
CA ILE A 196 4.81 -6.23 -12.41
C ILE A 196 3.62 -6.79 -11.62
N PRO A 197 3.81 -7.26 -10.36
CA PRO A 197 2.73 -7.70 -9.50
C PRO A 197 1.75 -6.56 -9.19
N THR A 198 0.49 -6.93 -8.96
CA THR A 198 -0.53 -6.00 -8.47
C THR A 198 -0.53 -5.93 -6.96
N TYR A 199 -1.23 -4.93 -6.40
CA TYR A 199 -1.44 -4.86 -4.95
C TYR A 199 -2.11 -6.11 -4.40
N PHE A 200 -3.03 -6.72 -5.14
CA PHE A 200 -3.70 -7.92 -4.69
C PHE A 200 -2.74 -9.11 -4.52
N ALA A 201 -1.72 -9.24 -5.37
CA ALA A 201 -0.68 -10.25 -5.19
C ALA A 201 0.16 -10.00 -3.91
N ALA A 202 0.49 -8.74 -3.63
CA ALA A 202 1.18 -8.36 -2.41
C ALA A 202 0.32 -8.62 -1.16
N ASP A 203 -0.97 -8.29 -1.22
CA ASP A 203 -1.92 -8.55 -0.14
C ASP A 203 -2.05 -10.06 0.15
N ILE A 204 -2.13 -10.91 -0.87
CA ILE A 204 -2.15 -12.37 -0.69
C ILE A 204 -0.86 -12.84 -0.01
N ALA A 205 0.30 -12.34 -0.46
CA ALA A 205 1.59 -12.69 0.15
C ALA A 205 1.68 -12.26 1.61
N TYR A 206 1.15 -11.10 1.94
CA TYR A 206 1.09 -10.61 3.31
C TYR A 206 0.24 -11.48 4.22
N HIS A 207 -0.97 -11.87 3.77
CA HIS A 207 -1.83 -12.76 4.56
C HIS A 207 -1.26 -14.18 4.65
N TYR A 208 -0.63 -14.67 3.58
CA TYR A 208 0.11 -15.93 3.61
C TYR A 208 1.27 -15.87 4.63
N ASN A 209 1.98 -14.75 4.70
CA ASN A 209 3.02 -14.54 5.70
C ASN A 209 2.46 -14.64 7.12
N LYS A 210 1.31 -14.00 7.42
CA LYS A 210 0.67 -14.09 8.75
C LYS A 210 0.27 -15.53 9.09
N LEU A 211 -0.53 -16.16 8.23
CA LEU A 211 -1.20 -17.42 8.56
C LEU A 211 -0.30 -18.65 8.38
N ALA A 212 0.53 -18.66 7.31
CA ALA A 212 1.37 -19.83 7.01
C ALA A 212 2.81 -19.68 7.52
N THR A 213 3.47 -18.55 7.25
CA THR A 213 4.90 -18.41 7.58
C THR A 213 5.11 -18.16 9.07
N ARG A 214 4.31 -17.27 9.66
CA ARG A 214 4.38 -16.96 11.10
C ARG A 214 3.46 -17.84 11.95
N GLY A 215 2.54 -18.56 11.32
CA GLY A 215 1.71 -19.58 11.99
C GLY A 215 0.63 -19.02 12.91
N PHE A 216 0.14 -17.79 12.67
CA PHE A 216 -1.01 -17.29 13.43
C PHE A 216 -2.25 -18.12 13.15
N ALA A 217 -2.94 -18.55 14.19
CA ALA A 217 -4.20 -19.29 14.06
C ALA A 217 -5.31 -18.43 13.45
N LYS A 218 -5.21 -17.10 13.63
CA LYS A 218 -6.19 -16.15 13.14
C LYS A 218 -5.54 -14.79 12.83
N ALA A 219 -5.92 -14.20 11.70
CA ALA A 219 -5.63 -12.83 11.36
C ALA A 219 -6.91 -11.99 11.45
N ILE A 220 -6.84 -10.81 12.06
CA ILE A 220 -7.95 -9.87 12.16
C ILE A 220 -7.48 -8.54 11.59
N ASP A 221 -8.02 -8.18 10.43
CA ASP A 221 -7.68 -6.92 9.77
C ASP A 221 -8.74 -5.86 10.06
N VAL A 222 -8.31 -4.62 10.24
CA VAL A 222 -9.20 -3.47 10.39
C VAL A 222 -9.06 -2.60 9.15
N TRP A 223 -10.07 -2.63 8.28
CA TRP A 223 -10.05 -1.93 7.00
C TRP A 223 -11.09 -0.81 6.93
N GLY A 224 -10.90 0.14 6.03
CA GLY A 224 -11.93 1.09 5.65
C GLY A 224 -13.12 0.41 4.96
N ALA A 225 -14.32 0.95 5.13
CA ALA A 225 -15.55 0.39 4.56
C ALA A 225 -15.56 0.38 3.02
N ASP A 226 -14.74 1.21 2.39
CA ASP A 226 -14.49 1.23 0.95
C ASP A 226 -13.83 -0.07 0.42
N HIS A 227 -13.19 -0.84 1.30
CA HIS A 227 -12.63 -2.15 0.98
C HIS A 227 -13.60 -3.33 1.12
N HIS A 228 -14.90 -3.08 1.34
CA HIS A 228 -15.93 -4.14 1.51
C HIS A 228 -15.87 -5.21 0.41
N GLY A 229 -15.77 -4.81 -0.86
CA GLY A 229 -15.69 -5.74 -2.00
C GLY A 229 -14.40 -6.58 -2.06
N HIS A 230 -13.37 -6.21 -1.29
CA HIS A 230 -12.09 -6.92 -1.25
C HIS A 230 -12.10 -8.10 -0.26
N VAL A 231 -12.98 -8.10 0.73
CA VAL A 231 -13.02 -9.11 1.80
C VAL A 231 -13.24 -10.52 1.26
N ALA A 232 -14.30 -10.72 0.45
CA ALA A 232 -14.62 -12.02 -0.11
C ALA A 232 -13.50 -12.57 -1.01
N ARG A 233 -12.87 -11.68 -1.79
CA ARG A 233 -11.75 -12.00 -2.68
C ARG A 233 -10.53 -12.44 -1.90
N MET A 234 -10.18 -11.74 -0.81
CA MET A 234 -9.04 -12.08 0.02
C MET A 234 -9.25 -13.41 0.76
N LYS A 235 -10.44 -13.62 1.35
CA LYS A 235 -10.78 -14.92 1.97
C LYS A 235 -10.73 -16.06 0.97
N GLY A 236 -11.26 -15.84 -0.25
CA GLY A 236 -11.17 -16.80 -1.34
C GLY A 236 -9.74 -17.10 -1.77
N ALA A 237 -8.86 -16.09 -1.78
CA ALA A 237 -7.45 -16.27 -2.09
C ALA A 237 -6.72 -17.11 -1.01
N MET A 238 -7.12 -17.01 0.26
CA MET A 238 -6.59 -17.88 1.32
C MET A 238 -6.99 -19.34 1.08
N ASP A 239 -8.25 -19.60 0.74
CA ASP A 239 -8.68 -20.97 0.34
C ASP A 239 -7.89 -21.45 -0.89
N ALA A 240 -7.74 -20.60 -1.90
CA ALA A 240 -7.05 -20.92 -3.14
C ALA A 240 -5.57 -21.32 -2.96
N ILE A 241 -4.90 -20.73 -1.98
CA ILE A 241 -3.48 -21.02 -1.68
C ILE A 241 -3.31 -22.18 -0.68
N GLY A 242 -4.41 -22.84 -0.29
CA GLY A 242 -4.38 -24.00 0.61
C GLY A 242 -4.46 -23.66 2.09
N LEU A 243 -4.90 -22.45 2.42
CA LEU A 243 -5.23 -22.04 3.79
C LEU A 243 -6.76 -22.08 4.00
N ASN A 244 -7.24 -21.62 5.14
CA ASN A 244 -8.67 -21.49 5.42
C ASN A 244 -9.04 -20.01 5.47
N GLY A 245 -9.82 -19.52 4.52
CA GLY A 245 -10.25 -18.12 4.47
C GLY A 245 -11.05 -17.66 5.69
N ASN A 246 -11.59 -18.59 6.50
CA ASN A 246 -12.23 -18.25 7.77
C ASN A 246 -11.23 -17.90 8.89
N ASP A 247 -9.95 -18.17 8.68
CA ASP A 247 -8.91 -17.75 9.62
C ASP A 247 -8.53 -16.27 9.45
N LEU A 248 -9.07 -15.64 8.42
CA LEU A 248 -9.02 -14.20 8.21
C LEU A 248 -10.37 -13.56 8.56
N ASP A 249 -10.41 -12.72 9.58
CA ASP A 249 -11.54 -11.84 9.86
C ASP A 249 -11.23 -10.40 9.46
N VAL A 250 -12.23 -9.70 8.93
CA VAL A 250 -12.08 -8.30 8.53
C VAL A 250 -13.15 -7.46 9.23
N VAL A 251 -12.68 -6.49 10.00
CA VAL A 251 -13.53 -5.48 10.64
C VAL A 251 -13.56 -4.24 9.74
N LEU A 252 -14.71 -3.96 9.16
CA LEU A 252 -14.90 -2.79 8.30
C LEU A 252 -15.29 -1.57 9.13
N MET A 253 -14.47 -0.53 9.07
CA MET A 253 -14.68 0.72 9.79
C MET A 253 -15.10 1.85 8.85
N GLN A 254 -16.12 2.58 9.24
CA GLN A 254 -16.54 3.80 8.53
C GLN A 254 -15.51 4.92 8.73
N MET A 255 -15.39 5.78 7.74
CA MET A 255 -14.50 6.92 7.80
C MET A 255 -14.95 7.88 8.93
N VAL A 256 -14.00 8.27 9.78
CA VAL A 256 -14.23 9.28 10.83
C VAL A 256 -14.02 10.66 10.23
N ASN A 257 -15.03 11.52 10.34
CA ASN A 257 -14.93 12.92 9.94
C ASN A 257 -14.60 13.77 11.17
N LEU A 258 -13.56 14.60 11.04
CA LEU A 258 -13.30 15.64 12.02
C LEU A 258 -14.13 16.88 11.68
N MET A 259 -14.79 17.45 12.70
CA MET A 259 -15.61 18.64 12.55
C MET A 259 -14.99 19.79 13.36
N ARG A 260 -14.99 21.00 12.79
CA ARG A 260 -14.64 22.23 13.48
C ARG A 260 -15.73 23.26 13.16
N ASP A 261 -16.34 23.82 14.19
CA ASP A 261 -17.43 24.82 14.06
C ASP A 261 -18.55 24.33 13.11
N GLY A 262 -18.92 23.04 13.20
CA GLY A 262 -19.97 22.44 12.38
C GLY A 262 -19.58 22.15 10.92
N GLN A 263 -18.33 22.41 10.52
CA GLN A 263 -17.82 22.13 9.18
C GLN A 263 -16.82 20.98 9.19
N PRO A 264 -16.84 20.09 8.17
CA PRO A 264 -15.85 19.04 8.08
C PRO A 264 -14.45 19.62 7.82
N VAL A 265 -13.48 19.18 8.63
CA VAL A 265 -12.07 19.52 8.45
C VAL A 265 -11.43 18.51 7.51
N ARG A 266 -10.94 18.99 6.39
CA ARG A 266 -10.13 18.15 5.49
C ARG A 266 -8.79 17.87 6.15
N MET A 267 -8.52 16.59 6.45
CA MET A 267 -7.17 16.18 6.83
C MET A 267 -6.32 16.17 5.57
N SER A 268 -5.26 16.96 5.55
CA SER A 268 -4.21 16.87 4.53
C SER A 268 -3.27 15.70 4.86
N LYS A 269 -2.93 14.95 3.85
CA LYS A 269 -1.79 14.05 3.90
C LYS A 269 -0.56 14.84 3.58
#